data_da5b266878e7790f265f174eeddd0b10
#
_entry.id   da5b266878e7790f265f174eeddd0b10
#
_cell.length_a   1.000
_cell.length_b   1.000
_cell.length_c   1.000
_cell.angle_alpha   90.00
_cell.angle_beta   90.00
_cell.angle_gamma   90.00
#
_symmetry.space_group_name_H-M   'P 1'
#
loop_
_entity.id
_entity.type
_entity.pdbx_description
1 polymer ?
#
loop_
_entity_poly.entity_id
_entity_poly.type
_entity_poly.pdbx_seq_one_letter_code
_entity_poly.pdbx_strand_id
1 'polypeptide(L)'
;MTEFTEDASGLPLGSLSVQQASADAADLRAGIDDLAGLVAGSLGLPELLAEVSTFAVHAIPGADGAGVTLLEVDRVDNMVEALAASAPFVAEIDEIQYVTLKEGPCITAALERRTVRSGSLGGEKMWPRFGPRVGRLGVHSALSLPLLLSDQVIGAINVYAHDKDVFDEHAAELGELFAKPAAVAVHNAQTLAHALTLTTQLRMALSTRPVIDQAIGLIRGRTGRSAEEAFTQLRTISQVEHRKLGEVAQHIVDEAVRRARARARRNLT
;
A
#
# COMPACT_ATOMS: atom_id res chain seq x y z
N MET A 1 -16.49 -40.01 -39.77
CA MET A 1 -17.75 -39.25 -39.71
C MET A 1 -17.98 -38.90 -38.25
N THR A 2 -17.50 -37.73 -37.84
CA THR A 2 -17.69 -37.20 -36.50
C THR A 2 -18.77 -36.11 -36.60
N GLU A 3 -19.92 -36.42 -36.02
CA GLU A 3 -21.03 -35.47 -35.91
C GLU A 3 -20.62 -34.36 -34.95
N PHE A 4 -20.56 -33.14 -35.47
CA PHE A 4 -20.53 -31.92 -34.67
C PHE A 4 -21.98 -31.63 -34.20
N THR A 5 -22.22 -31.73 -32.90
CA THR A 5 -23.47 -31.23 -32.32
C THR A 5 -23.37 -29.71 -32.25
N GLU A 6 -24.03 -29.00 -33.16
CA GLU A 6 -24.30 -27.55 -33.04
C GLU A 6 -25.38 -27.36 -31.97
N ASP A 7 -25.11 -26.49 -30.98
CA ASP A 7 -26.14 -25.98 -30.09
C ASP A 7 -27.04 -25.01 -30.86
N ALA A 8 -28.29 -24.89 -30.45
CA ALA A 8 -29.35 -24.12 -31.11
C ALA A 8 -29.06 -22.60 -31.27
N SER A 9 -27.94 -22.08 -30.76
CA SER A 9 -27.49 -20.70 -30.88
C SER A 9 -26.42 -20.45 -31.96
N GLY A 10 -25.83 -21.51 -32.56
CA GLY A 10 -24.85 -21.38 -33.64
C GLY A 10 -23.49 -20.77 -33.26
N LEU A 11 -23.20 -20.64 -31.96
CA LEU A 11 -21.94 -20.10 -31.46
C LEU A 11 -21.02 -21.25 -30.99
N PRO A 12 -19.70 -21.18 -31.24
CA PRO A 12 -18.77 -22.18 -30.72
C PRO A 12 -18.81 -22.16 -29.18
N LEU A 13 -18.88 -23.34 -28.57
CA LEU A 13 -18.79 -23.51 -27.11
C LEU A 13 -17.55 -22.79 -26.59
N GLY A 14 -17.73 -21.70 -25.83
CA GLY A 14 -16.66 -20.89 -25.24
C GLY A 14 -16.53 -19.45 -25.75
N SER A 15 -17.39 -19.01 -26.73
CA SER A 15 -17.41 -17.58 -27.11
C SER A 15 -18.38 -16.80 -26.22
N LEU A 16 -17.91 -15.70 -25.64
CA LEU A 16 -18.77 -14.75 -24.92
C LEU A 16 -19.90 -14.26 -25.84
N SER A 17 -21.11 -14.17 -25.30
CA SER A 17 -22.19 -13.53 -26.03
C SER A 17 -21.88 -12.04 -26.21
N VAL A 18 -22.33 -11.43 -27.32
CA VAL A 18 -22.18 -9.98 -27.55
C VAL A 18 -22.80 -9.17 -26.39
N GLN A 19 -23.84 -9.69 -25.79
CA GLN A 19 -24.49 -9.06 -24.65
C GLN A 19 -23.59 -9.10 -23.39
N GLN A 20 -22.95 -10.22 -23.12
CA GLN A 20 -22.01 -10.34 -21.99
C GLN A 20 -20.79 -9.44 -22.18
N ALA A 21 -20.14 -9.48 -23.33
CA ALA A 21 -19.01 -8.60 -23.63
C ALA A 21 -19.37 -7.09 -23.51
N SER A 22 -20.59 -6.72 -23.85
CA SER A 22 -21.08 -5.34 -23.69
C SER A 22 -21.32 -4.98 -22.22
N ALA A 23 -21.79 -5.92 -21.40
CA ALA A 23 -21.95 -5.71 -19.95
C ALA A 23 -20.59 -5.56 -19.28
N ASP A 24 -19.65 -6.47 -19.54
CA ASP A 24 -18.31 -6.43 -18.99
C ASP A 24 -17.56 -5.13 -19.35
N ALA A 25 -17.72 -4.65 -20.60
CA ALA A 25 -17.18 -3.37 -21.03
C ALA A 25 -17.84 -2.16 -20.34
N ALA A 26 -19.11 -2.25 -19.94
CA ALA A 26 -19.78 -1.22 -19.17
C ALA A 26 -19.29 -1.20 -17.73
N ASP A 27 -19.12 -2.37 -17.11
CA ASP A 27 -18.59 -2.52 -15.74
C ASP A 27 -17.15 -2.01 -15.64
N LEU A 28 -16.29 -2.36 -16.62
CA LEU A 28 -14.95 -1.81 -16.71
C LEU A 28 -14.96 -0.27 -16.78
N ARG A 29 -15.83 0.29 -17.64
CA ARG A 29 -15.94 1.75 -17.78
C ARG A 29 -16.39 2.41 -16.49
N ALA A 30 -17.38 1.84 -15.80
CA ALA A 30 -17.81 2.33 -14.49
C ALA A 30 -16.65 2.29 -13.47
N GLY A 31 -15.90 1.19 -13.38
CA GLY A 31 -14.73 1.11 -12.50
C GLY A 31 -13.63 2.11 -12.83
N ILE A 32 -13.41 2.43 -14.10
CA ILE A 32 -12.46 3.48 -14.51
C ILE A 32 -12.97 4.88 -14.15
N ASP A 33 -14.27 5.13 -14.32
CA ASP A 33 -14.89 6.40 -13.94
C ASP A 33 -14.85 6.60 -12.42
N ASP A 34 -15.06 5.55 -11.64
CA ASP A 34 -14.91 5.55 -10.17
C ASP A 34 -13.45 5.87 -9.75
N LEU A 35 -12.44 5.26 -10.41
CA LEU A 35 -11.04 5.62 -10.20
C LEU A 35 -10.76 7.10 -10.49
N ALA A 36 -11.33 7.64 -11.56
CA ALA A 36 -11.18 9.06 -11.93
C ALA A 36 -11.88 10.00 -10.92
N GLY A 37 -12.93 9.50 -10.25
CA GLY A 37 -13.65 10.20 -9.17
C GLY A 37 -12.86 10.25 -7.84
N LEU A 38 -11.83 9.42 -7.67
CA LEU A 38 -11.00 9.44 -6.47
C LEU A 38 -10.16 10.72 -6.42
N VAL A 39 -10.55 11.64 -5.54
CA VAL A 39 -9.81 12.89 -5.34
C VAL A 39 -8.58 12.61 -4.48
N ALA A 40 -7.40 12.78 -5.05
CA ALA A 40 -6.14 12.67 -4.32
C ALA A 40 -6.15 13.63 -3.12
N GLY A 41 -6.02 13.09 -1.91
CA GLY A 41 -5.99 13.86 -0.66
C GLY A 41 -7.30 13.92 0.12
N SER A 42 -8.42 13.43 -0.42
CA SER A 42 -9.65 13.22 0.35
C SER A 42 -9.63 11.93 1.17
N LEU A 43 -8.89 10.94 0.70
CA LEU A 43 -8.66 9.65 1.35
C LEU A 43 -7.17 9.50 1.68
N GLY A 44 -6.87 8.77 2.75
CA GLY A 44 -5.52 8.28 3.01
C GLY A 44 -5.11 7.18 2.02
N LEU A 45 -3.82 6.87 1.95
CA LEU A 45 -3.33 5.83 1.04
C LEU A 45 -4.00 4.46 1.30
N PRO A 46 -4.16 3.97 2.54
CA PRO A 46 -4.83 2.69 2.79
C PRO A 46 -6.28 2.66 2.31
N GLU A 47 -7.05 3.72 2.57
CA GLU A 47 -8.43 3.84 2.16
C GLU A 47 -8.55 3.87 0.64
N LEU A 48 -7.66 4.60 -0.06
CA LEU A 48 -7.64 4.63 -1.51
C LEU A 48 -7.34 3.24 -2.10
N LEU A 49 -6.37 2.51 -1.55
CA LEU A 49 -6.07 1.14 -2.00
C LEU A 49 -7.28 0.21 -1.81
N ALA A 50 -8.05 0.37 -0.72
CA ALA A 50 -9.25 -0.41 -0.48
C ALA A 50 -10.34 -0.12 -1.53
N GLU A 51 -10.56 1.15 -1.88
CA GLU A 51 -11.49 1.54 -2.95
C GLU A 51 -11.07 0.97 -4.31
N VAL A 52 -9.78 1.09 -4.66
CA VAL A 52 -9.25 0.49 -5.90
C VAL A 52 -9.45 -1.02 -5.93
N SER A 53 -9.28 -1.71 -4.79
CA SER A 53 -9.55 -3.14 -4.68
C SER A 53 -11.03 -3.45 -4.92
N THR A 54 -11.94 -2.65 -4.39
CA THR A 54 -13.39 -2.80 -4.58
C THR A 54 -13.79 -2.56 -6.04
N PHE A 55 -13.24 -1.52 -6.67
CA PHE A 55 -13.50 -1.23 -8.09
C PHE A 55 -12.97 -2.34 -9.01
N ALA A 56 -11.82 -2.94 -8.67
CA ALA A 56 -11.29 -4.07 -9.41
C ALA A 56 -12.24 -5.29 -9.42
N VAL A 57 -12.92 -5.56 -8.29
CA VAL A 57 -13.92 -6.64 -8.22
C VAL A 57 -15.08 -6.38 -9.18
N HIS A 58 -15.54 -5.13 -9.30
CA HIS A 58 -16.65 -4.80 -10.20
C HIS A 58 -16.22 -4.73 -11.67
N ALA A 59 -14.99 -4.28 -11.94
CA ALA A 59 -14.48 -4.08 -13.30
C ALA A 59 -13.99 -5.37 -13.98
N ILE A 60 -13.67 -6.42 -13.20
CA ILE A 60 -13.09 -7.66 -13.74
C ILE A 60 -14.10 -8.80 -13.62
N PRO A 61 -14.56 -9.36 -14.75
CA PRO A 61 -15.59 -10.41 -14.74
C PRO A 61 -15.20 -11.62 -13.89
N GLY A 62 -16.15 -12.10 -13.09
CA GLY A 62 -16.00 -13.29 -12.27
C GLY A 62 -15.15 -13.12 -11.01
N ALA A 63 -14.79 -11.91 -10.64
CA ALA A 63 -14.03 -11.63 -9.43
C ALA A 63 -14.91 -11.75 -8.16
N ASP A 64 -14.49 -12.56 -7.19
CA ASP A 64 -15.10 -12.64 -5.86
C ASP A 64 -14.40 -11.74 -4.83
N GLY A 65 -13.15 -11.36 -5.11
CA GLY A 65 -12.39 -10.45 -4.29
C GLY A 65 -11.10 -10.01 -4.97
N ALA A 66 -10.62 -8.84 -4.56
CA ALA A 66 -9.37 -8.27 -5.06
C ALA A 66 -8.55 -7.63 -3.94
N GLY A 67 -7.25 -7.57 -4.15
CA GLY A 67 -6.32 -6.85 -3.31
C GLY A 67 -5.38 -5.99 -4.14
N VAL A 68 -4.92 -4.89 -3.56
CA VAL A 68 -3.88 -4.04 -4.12
C VAL A 68 -2.69 -4.04 -3.18
N THR A 69 -1.52 -4.35 -3.71
CA THR A 69 -0.27 -4.37 -2.95
C THR A 69 0.74 -3.45 -3.60
N LEU A 70 1.31 -2.53 -2.82
CA LEU A 70 2.44 -1.70 -3.21
C LEU A 70 3.74 -2.41 -2.84
N LEU A 71 4.67 -2.47 -3.78
CA LEU A 71 5.93 -3.20 -3.66
C LEU A 71 7.12 -2.29 -3.99
N GLU A 72 8.14 -2.29 -3.14
CA GLU A 72 9.46 -1.77 -3.48
C GLU A 72 10.29 -2.87 -4.17
N VAL A 73 10.12 -3.04 -5.47
CA VAL A 73 10.72 -4.14 -6.25
C VAL A 73 12.26 -4.08 -6.30
N ASP A 74 12.85 -2.90 -6.13
CA ASP A 74 14.31 -2.69 -6.17
C ASP A 74 15.04 -3.12 -4.88
N ARG A 75 14.31 -3.55 -3.85
CA ARG A 75 14.90 -4.07 -2.62
C ARG A 75 14.96 -5.58 -2.62
N VAL A 76 16.10 -6.11 -2.15
CA VAL A 76 16.41 -7.56 -2.08
C VAL A 76 15.35 -8.37 -1.33
N ASP A 77 14.55 -7.72 -0.48
CA ASP A 77 13.56 -8.38 0.38
C ASP A 77 12.11 -8.28 -0.12
N ASN A 78 11.85 -7.75 -1.34
CA ASN A 78 10.48 -7.53 -1.87
C ASN A 78 9.56 -6.94 -0.78
N MET A 79 9.94 -5.79 -0.25
CA MET A 79 9.22 -5.20 0.88
C MET A 79 7.85 -4.69 0.43
N VAL A 80 6.80 -5.23 1.03
CA VAL A 80 5.44 -4.69 0.91
C VAL A 80 5.41 -3.35 1.64
N GLU A 81 5.11 -2.27 0.93
CA GLU A 81 4.97 -0.93 1.50
C GLU A 81 3.58 -0.71 2.08
N ALA A 82 2.56 -1.10 1.33
CA ALA A 82 1.17 -1.00 1.73
C ALA A 82 0.35 -2.06 1.00
N LEU A 83 -0.72 -2.51 1.62
CA LEU A 83 -1.68 -3.44 1.02
C LEU A 83 -3.09 -3.13 1.49
N ALA A 84 -4.07 -3.46 0.65
CA ALA A 84 -5.48 -3.42 0.98
C ALA A 84 -6.21 -4.56 0.27
N ALA A 85 -7.30 -5.03 0.86
CA ALA A 85 -8.12 -6.13 0.37
C ALA A 85 -9.59 -5.75 0.42
N SER A 86 -10.35 -6.14 -0.60
CA SER A 86 -11.81 -5.92 -0.69
C SER A 86 -12.61 -6.88 0.20
N ALA A 87 -12.01 -8.00 0.60
CA ALA A 87 -12.66 -9.04 1.40
C ALA A 87 -11.68 -9.72 2.36
N PRO A 88 -12.16 -10.29 3.49
CA PRO A 88 -11.30 -10.94 4.49
C PRO A 88 -10.46 -12.09 3.95
N PHE A 89 -11.01 -12.92 3.04
CA PHE A 89 -10.27 -14.04 2.46
C PHE A 89 -9.08 -13.58 1.61
N VAL A 90 -9.18 -12.41 0.96
CA VAL A 90 -8.08 -11.82 0.19
C VAL A 90 -6.94 -11.41 1.12
N ALA A 91 -7.25 -10.78 2.26
CA ALA A 91 -6.25 -10.42 3.26
C ALA A 91 -5.51 -11.66 3.81
N GLU A 92 -6.23 -12.78 4.01
CA GLU A 92 -5.62 -14.06 4.41
C GLU A 92 -4.67 -14.61 3.33
N ILE A 93 -5.06 -14.51 2.06
CA ILE A 93 -4.20 -14.92 0.93
C ILE A 93 -2.94 -14.05 0.87
N ASP A 94 -3.07 -12.74 1.07
CA ASP A 94 -1.95 -11.81 1.07
C ASP A 94 -0.97 -12.12 2.21
N GLU A 95 -1.45 -12.45 3.42
CA GLU A 95 -0.60 -12.91 4.52
C GLU A 95 0.17 -14.19 4.16
N ILE A 96 -0.52 -15.15 3.53
CA ILE A 96 0.12 -16.38 3.04
C ILE A 96 1.22 -16.06 2.03
N GLN A 97 0.92 -15.18 1.08
CA GLN A 97 1.81 -14.85 -0.03
C GLN A 97 3.04 -14.07 0.41
N TYR A 98 2.86 -13.01 1.17
CA TYR A 98 3.94 -12.07 1.48
C TYR A 98 4.68 -12.37 2.78
N VAL A 99 3.96 -12.82 3.81
CA VAL A 99 4.55 -13.05 5.14
C VAL A 99 5.02 -14.49 5.29
N THR A 100 4.15 -15.43 4.98
CA THR A 100 4.39 -16.85 5.31
C THR A 100 5.30 -17.54 4.28
N LEU A 101 5.01 -17.40 2.98
CA LEU A 101 5.64 -18.22 1.94
C LEU A 101 6.61 -17.44 1.05
N LYS A 102 6.39 -16.14 0.85
CA LYS A 102 7.09 -15.30 -0.14
C LYS A 102 7.04 -15.91 -1.54
N GLU A 103 5.87 -16.44 -1.90
CA GLU A 103 5.60 -17.15 -3.14
C GLU A 103 4.15 -16.93 -3.54
N GLY A 104 3.91 -16.62 -4.82
CA GLY A 104 2.55 -16.46 -5.34
C GLY A 104 2.46 -15.61 -6.60
N PRO A 105 1.26 -15.53 -7.19
CA PRO A 105 1.03 -14.89 -8.48
C PRO A 105 1.39 -13.39 -8.50
N CYS A 106 1.13 -12.65 -7.44
CA CYS A 106 1.48 -11.23 -7.35
C CYS A 106 2.98 -11.00 -7.45
N ILE A 107 3.76 -11.78 -6.70
CA ILE A 107 5.23 -11.67 -6.71
C ILE A 107 5.76 -11.97 -8.11
N THR A 108 5.22 -13.02 -8.75
CA THR A 108 5.60 -13.38 -10.12
C THR A 108 5.22 -12.28 -11.11
N ALA A 109 4.00 -11.73 -11.03
CA ALA A 109 3.54 -10.64 -11.90
C ALA A 109 4.42 -9.39 -11.76
N ALA A 110 4.79 -9.03 -10.54
CA ALA A 110 5.66 -7.89 -10.28
C ALA A 110 7.09 -8.10 -10.81
N LEU A 111 7.68 -9.28 -10.60
CA LEU A 111 9.04 -9.58 -11.06
C LEU A 111 9.14 -9.71 -12.57
N GLU A 112 8.15 -10.38 -13.19
CA GLU A 112 8.15 -10.63 -14.64
C GLU A 112 7.49 -9.50 -15.43
N ARG A 113 6.91 -8.50 -14.76
CA ARG A 113 6.26 -7.32 -15.35
C ARG A 113 5.18 -7.69 -16.37
N ARG A 114 4.46 -8.77 -16.11
CA ARG A 114 3.39 -9.26 -16.97
C ARG A 114 2.22 -9.76 -16.13
N THR A 115 1.06 -9.78 -16.74
CA THR A 115 -0.13 -10.43 -16.20
C THR A 115 0.12 -11.92 -16.00
N VAL A 116 -0.29 -12.41 -14.85
CA VAL A 116 -0.16 -13.83 -14.47
C VAL A 116 -1.53 -14.34 -14.04
N ARG A 117 -1.92 -15.47 -14.55
CA ARG A 117 -3.21 -16.11 -14.20
C ARG A 117 -3.05 -17.59 -13.90
N SER A 118 -3.92 -18.11 -13.04
CA SER A 118 -4.09 -19.52 -12.77
C SER A 118 -5.58 -19.85 -12.69
N GLY A 119 -6.00 -20.86 -13.43
CA GLY A 119 -7.38 -21.37 -13.37
C GLY A 119 -7.58 -22.44 -12.29
N SER A 120 -6.50 -22.97 -11.69
CA SER A 120 -6.58 -24.00 -10.65
C SER A 120 -5.39 -23.95 -9.69
N LEU A 121 -5.43 -23.00 -8.74
CA LEU A 121 -4.36 -22.80 -7.77
C LEU A 121 -3.94 -24.07 -7.04
N GLY A 122 -4.89 -24.93 -6.67
CA GLY A 122 -4.57 -26.18 -5.97
C GLY A 122 -3.72 -27.16 -6.77
N GLY A 123 -3.75 -27.08 -8.11
CA GLY A 123 -2.95 -27.89 -9.04
C GLY A 123 -1.76 -27.16 -9.67
N GLU A 124 -1.53 -25.90 -9.29
CA GLU A 124 -0.53 -25.05 -9.91
C GLU A 124 0.91 -25.47 -9.55
N LYS A 125 1.73 -25.67 -10.58
CA LYS A 125 3.13 -26.07 -10.41
C LYS A 125 4.08 -24.90 -10.23
N MET A 126 3.68 -23.71 -10.66
CA MET A 126 4.48 -22.48 -10.56
C MET A 126 4.65 -22.04 -9.10
N TRP A 127 3.62 -22.32 -8.28
CA TRP A 127 3.62 -21.96 -6.85
C TRP A 127 3.28 -23.19 -5.99
N PRO A 128 4.23 -24.13 -5.82
CA PRO A 128 3.97 -25.44 -5.23
C PRO A 128 3.59 -25.39 -3.74
N ARG A 129 3.91 -24.31 -3.03
CA ARG A 129 3.52 -24.14 -1.63
C ARG A 129 2.29 -23.25 -1.48
N PHE A 130 2.20 -22.17 -2.27
CA PHE A 130 1.12 -21.20 -2.23
C PHE A 130 -0.18 -21.80 -2.78
N GLY A 131 -0.16 -22.34 -3.99
CA GLY A 131 -1.35 -22.80 -4.69
C GLY A 131 -2.18 -23.82 -3.89
N PRO A 132 -1.59 -24.93 -3.37
CA PRO A 132 -2.33 -25.90 -2.57
C PRO A 132 -2.85 -25.34 -1.24
N ARG A 133 -2.19 -24.32 -0.66
CA ARG A 133 -2.63 -23.70 0.59
C ARG A 133 -3.86 -22.83 0.37
N VAL A 134 -3.84 -22.00 -0.68
CA VAL A 134 -4.97 -21.15 -1.05
C VAL A 134 -6.14 -21.96 -1.57
N GLY A 135 -5.88 -23.02 -2.34
CA GLY A 135 -6.93 -23.95 -2.79
C GLY A 135 -7.69 -24.61 -1.63
N ARG A 136 -7.08 -24.83 -0.46
CA ARG A 136 -7.78 -25.33 0.74
C ARG A 136 -8.68 -24.28 1.42
N LEU A 137 -8.50 -23.01 1.11
CA LEU A 137 -9.41 -21.94 1.53
C LEU A 137 -10.62 -21.82 0.60
N GLY A 138 -10.71 -22.68 -0.42
CA GLY A 138 -11.79 -22.68 -1.40
C GLY A 138 -11.62 -21.64 -2.51
N VAL A 139 -10.42 -21.08 -2.68
CA VAL A 139 -10.11 -20.14 -3.77
C VAL A 139 -9.30 -20.86 -4.83
N HIS A 140 -9.82 -20.86 -6.05
CA HIS A 140 -9.27 -21.71 -7.10
C HIS A 140 -8.68 -20.94 -8.28
N SER A 141 -9.22 -19.77 -8.63
CA SER A 141 -8.67 -18.95 -9.71
C SER A 141 -7.99 -17.68 -9.19
N ALA A 142 -6.93 -17.27 -9.84
CA ALA A 142 -6.22 -16.04 -9.57
C ALA A 142 -5.81 -15.34 -10.86
N LEU A 143 -5.89 -14.00 -10.84
CA LEU A 143 -5.40 -13.11 -11.88
C LEU A 143 -4.59 -12.01 -11.17
N SER A 144 -3.31 -11.88 -11.49
CA SER A 144 -2.43 -10.84 -10.94
C SER A 144 -1.94 -9.92 -12.05
N LEU A 145 -2.16 -8.64 -11.85
CA LEU A 145 -1.96 -7.56 -12.81
C LEU A 145 -0.91 -6.60 -12.25
N PRO A 146 0.27 -6.48 -12.85
CA PRO A 146 1.28 -5.55 -12.37
C PRO A 146 0.80 -4.11 -12.56
N LEU A 147 1.00 -3.26 -11.56
CA LEU A 147 0.80 -1.82 -11.65
C LEU A 147 2.06 -1.19 -12.22
N LEU A 148 2.00 -0.83 -13.49
CA LEU A 148 3.14 -0.31 -14.24
C LEU A 148 3.00 1.19 -14.49
N LEU A 149 4.06 1.94 -14.19
CA LEU A 149 4.23 3.33 -14.60
C LEU A 149 5.50 3.44 -15.45
N SER A 150 5.31 3.68 -16.73
CA SER A 150 6.41 3.56 -17.71
C SER A 150 7.04 2.17 -17.60
N ASP A 151 8.30 2.07 -17.15
CA ASP A 151 9.00 0.79 -16.98
C ASP A 151 9.15 0.36 -15.52
N GLN A 152 8.54 1.08 -14.58
CA GLN A 152 8.64 0.78 -13.16
C GLN A 152 7.38 0.07 -12.65
N VAL A 153 7.57 -1.03 -11.93
CA VAL A 153 6.52 -1.69 -11.17
C VAL A 153 6.39 -1.00 -9.81
N ILE A 154 5.19 -0.50 -9.50
CA ILE A 154 4.89 0.10 -8.19
C ILE A 154 4.12 -0.86 -7.29
N GLY A 155 3.63 -1.97 -7.84
CA GLY A 155 2.82 -2.95 -7.13
C GLY A 155 2.08 -3.87 -8.06
N ALA A 156 1.02 -4.48 -7.56
CA ALA A 156 0.10 -5.29 -8.35
C ALA A 156 -1.33 -5.26 -7.79
N ILE A 157 -2.30 -5.53 -8.68
CA ILE A 157 -3.66 -5.90 -8.32
C ILE A 157 -3.77 -7.41 -8.41
N ASN A 158 -4.32 -8.03 -7.36
CA ASN A 158 -4.60 -9.45 -7.33
C ASN A 158 -6.11 -9.66 -7.29
N VAL A 159 -6.62 -10.48 -8.18
CA VAL A 159 -8.04 -10.81 -8.26
C VAL A 159 -8.21 -12.31 -8.09
N TYR A 160 -9.19 -12.69 -7.29
CA TYR A 160 -9.41 -14.08 -6.91
C TYR A 160 -10.86 -14.50 -7.13
N ALA A 161 -11.05 -15.79 -7.45
CA ALA A 161 -12.37 -16.40 -7.54
C ALA A 161 -12.40 -17.78 -6.87
N HIS A 162 -13.56 -18.12 -6.31
CA HIS A 162 -13.79 -19.40 -5.66
C HIS A 162 -13.91 -20.53 -6.69
N ASP A 163 -14.44 -20.24 -7.87
CA ASP A 163 -14.56 -21.22 -8.94
C ASP A 163 -13.26 -21.36 -9.74
N LYS A 164 -13.14 -22.48 -10.45
CA LYS A 164 -12.00 -22.76 -11.33
C LYS A 164 -12.22 -22.14 -12.70
N ASP A 165 -11.10 -21.84 -13.36
CA ASP A 165 -11.04 -21.39 -14.75
C ASP A 165 -11.90 -20.15 -15.04
N VAL A 166 -12.06 -19.26 -14.02
CA VAL A 166 -12.89 -18.06 -14.11
C VAL A 166 -12.23 -16.99 -14.99
N PHE A 167 -10.93 -16.78 -14.83
CA PHE A 167 -10.23 -15.71 -15.54
C PHE A 167 -9.68 -16.20 -16.87
N ASP A 168 -10.44 -16.01 -17.94
CA ASP A 168 -10.03 -16.26 -19.32
C ASP A 168 -9.18 -15.10 -19.89
N GLU A 169 -8.92 -15.10 -21.19
CA GLU A 169 -8.17 -14.05 -21.88
C GLU A 169 -8.92 -12.71 -21.84
N HIS A 170 -10.25 -12.75 -22.00
CA HIS A 170 -11.08 -11.55 -21.95
C HIS A 170 -11.03 -10.86 -20.57
N ALA A 171 -11.16 -11.63 -19.49
CA ALA A 171 -11.03 -11.11 -18.12
C ALA A 171 -9.63 -10.52 -17.88
N ALA A 172 -8.58 -11.13 -18.42
CA ALA A 172 -7.22 -10.62 -18.32
C ALA A 172 -7.04 -9.30 -19.07
N GLU A 173 -7.57 -9.18 -20.29
CA GLU A 173 -7.53 -7.95 -21.10
C GLU A 173 -8.26 -6.80 -20.39
N LEU A 174 -9.46 -7.04 -19.84
CA LEU A 174 -10.20 -6.03 -19.08
C LEU A 174 -9.44 -5.63 -17.81
N GLY A 175 -8.85 -6.60 -17.12
CA GLY A 175 -8.00 -6.35 -15.96
C GLY A 175 -6.80 -5.46 -16.29
N GLU A 176 -6.12 -5.70 -17.41
CA GLU A 176 -5.01 -4.86 -17.88
C GLU A 176 -5.44 -3.45 -18.24
N LEU A 177 -6.64 -3.29 -18.83
CA LEU A 177 -7.21 -1.98 -19.11
C LEU A 177 -7.54 -1.22 -17.82
N PHE A 178 -8.02 -1.90 -16.78
CA PHE A 178 -8.26 -1.32 -15.46
C PHE A 178 -6.96 -0.99 -14.71
N ALA A 179 -5.95 -1.87 -14.77
CA ALA A 179 -4.70 -1.71 -14.04
C ALA A 179 -3.92 -0.44 -14.44
N LYS A 180 -4.04 0.01 -15.69
CA LYS A 180 -3.34 1.22 -16.18
C LYS A 180 -3.77 2.50 -15.46
N PRO A 181 -5.06 2.90 -15.44
CA PRO A 181 -5.49 4.07 -14.68
C PRO A 181 -5.35 3.85 -13.16
N ALA A 182 -5.54 2.63 -12.66
CA ALA A 182 -5.33 2.30 -11.25
C ALA A 182 -3.88 2.58 -10.82
N ALA A 183 -2.88 2.22 -11.63
CA ALA A 183 -1.47 2.51 -11.37
C ALA A 183 -1.22 4.02 -11.21
N VAL A 184 -1.85 4.85 -12.06
CA VAL A 184 -1.72 6.32 -11.96
C VAL A 184 -2.37 6.85 -10.68
N ALA A 185 -3.60 6.41 -10.36
CA ALA A 185 -4.30 6.84 -9.16
C ALA A 185 -3.53 6.47 -7.87
N VAL A 186 -3.06 5.24 -7.80
CA VAL A 186 -2.30 4.72 -6.65
C VAL A 186 -0.96 5.45 -6.50
N HIS A 187 -0.22 5.67 -7.59
CA HIS A 187 1.05 6.41 -7.55
C HIS A 187 0.87 7.85 -7.07
N ASN A 188 -0.16 8.53 -7.56
CA ASN A 188 -0.45 9.89 -7.13
C ASN A 188 -0.75 9.96 -5.64
N ALA A 189 -1.53 9.00 -5.12
CA ALA A 189 -1.83 8.92 -3.69
C ALA A 189 -0.59 8.60 -2.84
N GLN A 190 0.26 7.67 -3.28
CA GLN A 190 1.52 7.34 -2.63
C GLN A 190 2.45 8.55 -2.58
N THR A 191 2.62 9.25 -3.71
CA THR A 191 3.44 10.46 -3.80
C THR A 191 2.95 11.54 -2.84
N LEU A 192 1.63 11.76 -2.78
CA LEU A 192 1.02 12.72 -1.86
C LEU A 192 1.24 12.32 -0.40
N ALA A 193 1.05 11.05 -0.05
CA ALA A 193 1.27 10.53 1.30
C ALA A 193 2.72 10.74 1.75
N HIS A 194 3.69 10.45 0.88
CA HIS A 194 5.11 10.70 1.14
C HIS A 194 5.41 12.20 1.34
N ALA A 195 4.85 13.07 0.49
CA ALA A 195 5.03 14.52 0.59
C ALA A 195 4.46 15.09 1.90
N LEU A 196 3.28 14.62 2.33
CA LEU A 196 2.66 15.02 3.59
C LEU A 196 3.48 14.54 4.80
N THR A 197 3.99 13.31 4.75
CA THR A 197 4.87 12.76 5.79
C THR A 197 6.15 13.58 5.91
N LEU A 198 6.82 13.88 4.80
CA LEU A 198 8.02 14.71 4.77
C LEU A 198 7.74 16.13 5.30
N THR A 199 6.62 16.73 4.88
CA THR A 199 6.20 18.06 5.36
C THR A 199 6.02 18.07 6.87
N THR A 200 5.39 17.03 7.43
CA THR A 200 5.19 16.89 8.87
C THR A 200 6.52 16.74 9.60
N GLN A 201 7.44 15.93 9.10
CA GLN A 201 8.78 15.75 9.65
C GLN A 201 9.58 17.06 9.65
N LEU A 202 9.54 17.81 8.53
CA LEU A 202 10.21 19.11 8.43
C LEU A 202 9.61 20.14 9.38
N ARG A 203 8.29 20.21 9.51
CA ARG A 203 7.63 21.11 10.48
C ARG A 203 8.03 20.77 11.91
N MET A 204 8.07 19.48 12.28
CA MET A 204 8.53 19.06 13.61
C MET A 204 9.99 19.44 13.85
N ALA A 205 10.87 19.22 12.87
CA ALA A 205 12.28 19.60 12.98
C ALA A 205 12.45 21.12 13.17
N LEU A 206 11.71 21.92 12.40
CA LEU A 206 11.75 23.39 12.51
C LEU A 206 11.17 23.90 13.83
N SER A 207 10.12 23.28 14.35
CA SER A 207 9.49 23.70 15.62
C SER A 207 10.31 23.32 16.85
N THR A 208 11.09 22.26 16.79
CA THR A 208 11.92 21.80 17.92
C THR A 208 13.26 22.50 17.99
N ARG A 209 13.80 22.98 16.86
CA ARG A 209 15.12 23.64 16.80
C ARG A 209 15.24 24.85 17.71
N PRO A 210 14.30 25.83 17.74
CA PRO A 210 14.39 26.97 18.63
C PRO A 210 14.45 26.59 20.12
N VAL A 211 13.70 25.58 20.51
CA VAL A 211 13.67 25.09 21.91
C VAL A 211 14.99 24.40 22.28
N ILE A 212 15.57 23.65 21.36
CA ILE A 212 16.90 23.02 21.54
C ILE A 212 17.95 24.10 21.67
N ASP A 213 17.94 25.14 20.82
CA ASP A 213 18.88 26.26 20.88
C ASP A 213 18.76 27.04 22.18
N GLN A 214 17.53 27.29 22.68
CA GLN A 214 17.27 27.88 23.98
C GLN A 214 17.83 27.04 25.14
N ALA A 215 17.61 25.71 25.11
CA ALA A 215 18.13 24.79 26.13
C ALA A 215 19.65 24.78 26.13
N ILE A 216 20.29 24.75 24.94
CA ILE A 216 21.75 24.87 24.80
C ILE A 216 22.22 26.20 25.41
N GLY A 217 21.57 27.32 25.11
CA GLY A 217 21.89 28.61 25.69
C GLY A 217 21.82 28.61 27.23
N LEU A 218 20.79 27.98 27.79
CA LEU A 218 20.62 27.85 29.24
C LEU A 218 21.70 26.95 29.88
N ILE A 219 22.05 25.85 29.25
CA ILE A 219 23.13 24.98 29.74
C ILE A 219 24.45 25.72 29.69
N ARG A 220 24.78 26.41 28.59
CA ARG A 220 25.99 27.20 28.44
C ARG A 220 26.08 28.31 29.50
N GLY A 221 25.00 29.04 29.72
CA GLY A 221 24.97 30.11 30.74
C GLY A 221 25.15 29.61 32.15
N ARG A 222 24.82 28.32 32.43
CA ARG A 222 25.00 27.73 33.77
C ARG A 222 26.38 27.05 33.96
N THR A 223 26.93 26.50 32.91
CA THR A 223 28.11 25.61 33.02
C THR A 223 29.38 26.17 32.38
N GLY A 224 29.28 27.22 31.57
CA GLY A 224 30.40 27.78 30.80
C GLY A 224 30.85 26.91 29.62
N ARG A 225 30.13 25.83 29.30
CA ARG A 225 30.48 24.89 28.22
C ARG A 225 30.29 25.51 26.84
N SER A 226 30.96 24.92 25.83
CA SER A 226 30.73 25.25 24.43
C SER A 226 29.31 24.81 23.96
N ALA A 227 28.87 25.26 22.79
CA ALA A 227 27.58 24.88 22.23
C ALA A 227 27.53 23.37 21.94
N GLU A 228 28.64 22.81 21.44
CA GLU A 228 28.76 21.38 21.11
C GLU A 228 28.71 20.48 22.36
N GLU A 229 29.39 20.89 23.42
CA GLU A 229 29.36 20.18 24.69
C GLU A 229 27.96 20.24 25.34
N ALA A 230 27.29 21.38 25.28
CA ALA A 230 25.93 21.56 25.78
C ALA A 230 24.92 20.70 24.98
N PHE A 231 25.07 20.65 23.66
CA PHE A 231 24.25 19.77 22.81
C PHE A 231 24.50 18.29 23.12
N THR A 232 25.77 17.91 23.29
CA THR A 232 26.14 16.53 23.65
C THR A 232 25.52 16.13 25.00
N GLN A 233 25.56 17.04 25.98
CA GLN A 233 24.90 16.81 27.28
C GLN A 233 23.38 16.64 27.11
N LEU A 234 22.71 17.47 26.32
CA LEU A 234 21.28 17.38 26.05
C LEU A 234 20.93 16.03 25.40
N ARG A 235 21.74 15.57 24.42
CA ARG A 235 21.58 14.27 23.76
C ARG A 235 21.76 13.11 24.72
N THR A 236 22.75 13.19 25.62
CA THR A 236 22.97 12.15 26.64
C THR A 236 21.77 12.03 27.58
N ILE A 237 21.20 13.15 28.03
CA ILE A 237 19.98 13.13 28.86
C ILE A 237 18.84 12.48 28.10
N SER A 238 18.61 12.87 26.82
CA SER A 238 17.59 12.28 25.96
C SER A 238 17.72 10.74 25.84
N GLN A 239 18.94 10.25 25.67
CA GLN A 239 19.23 8.82 25.57
C GLN A 239 18.98 8.08 26.87
N VAL A 240 19.46 8.62 28.00
CA VAL A 240 19.32 8.02 29.33
C VAL A 240 17.86 7.99 29.78
N GLU A 241 17.11 9.05 29.51
CA GLU A 241 15.69 9.17 29.89
C GLU A 241 14.74 8.53 28.89
N HIS A 242 15.23 8.01 27.75
CA HIS A 242 14.43 7.51 26.62
C HIS A 242 13.33 8.49 26.15
N ARG A 243 13.64 9.78 26.15
CA ARG A 243 12.75 10.87 25.74
C ARG A 243 13.24 11.55 24.49
N LYS A 244 12.32 12.11 23.69
CA LYS A 244 12.71 12.89 22.50
C LYS A 244 13.52 14.12 22.89
N LEU A 245 14.55 14.44 22.10
CA LEU A 245 15.48 15.55 22.37
C LEU A 245 14.75 16.88 22.57
N GLY A 246 13.72 17.16 21.75
CA GLY A 246 12.88 18.35 21.88
C GLY A 246 12.09 18.43 23.20
N GLU A 247 11.61 17.28 23.70
CA GLU A 247 10.90 17.22 24.99
C GLU A 247 11.83 17.50 26.18
N VAL A 248 13.06 16.96 26.13
CA VAL A 248 14.08 17.26 27.15
C VAL A 248 14.47 18.71 27.10
N ALA A 249 14.67 19.28 25.90
CA ALA A 249 14.96 20.70 25.72
C ALA A 249 13.84 21.57 26.28
N GLN A 250 12.57 21.28 25.96
CA GLN A 250 11.41 22.01 26.48
C GLN A 250 11.36 21.96 28.03
N HIS A 251 11.60 20.79 28.60
CA HIS A 251 11.63 20.64 30.06
C HIS A 251 12.70 21.54 30.72
N ILE A 252 13.89 21.63 30.16
CA ILE A 252 14.97 22.51 30.64
C ILE A 252 14.57 23.98 30.57
N VAL A 253 13.95 24.39 29.46
CA VAL A 253 13.47 25.76 29.27
C VAL A 253 12.38 26.11 30.29
N ASP A 254 11.39 25.22 30.43
CA ASP A 254 10.26 25.41 31.37
C ASP A 254 10.74 25.49 32.82
N GLU A 255 11.71 24.65 33.18
CA GLU A 255 12.30 24.68 34.52
C GLU A 255 13.07 26.01 34.77
N ALA A 256 13.80 26.50 33.78
CA ALA A 256 14.51 27.75 33.87
C ALA A 256 13.53 28.93 34.07
N VAL A 257 12.43 28.96 33.33
CA VAL A 257 11.37 29.97 33.45
C VAL A 257 10.72 29.91 34.84
N ARG A 258 10.39 28.70 35.33
CA ARG A 258 9.83 28.55 36.69
C ARG A 258 10.77 29.08 37.76
N ARG A 259 12.07 28.77 37.70
CA ARG A 259 13.08 29.25 38.65
C ARG A 259 13.24 30.77 38.57
N ALA A 260 13.24 31.35 37.39
CA ALA A 260 13.33 32.82 37.22
C ALA A 260 12.13 33.54 37.82
N ARG A 261 10.92 33.05 37.57
CA ARG A 261 9.66 33.57 38.16
C ARG A 261 9.67 33.49 39.69
N ALA A 262 10.15 32.40 40.26
CA ALA A 262 10.22 32.20 41.72
C ALA A 262 11.24 33.19 42.36
N ARG A 263 12.35 33.48 41.68
CA ARG A 263 13.33 34.51 42.15
C ARG A 263 12.76 35.93 42.07
N ALA A 264 12.08 36.28 40.98
CA ALA A 264 11.47 37.60 40.82
C ALA A 264 10.43 37.88 41.92
N ARG A 265 9.60 36.88 42.29
CA ARG A 265 8.65 37.01 43.39
C ARG A 265 9.31 37.25 44.74
N ARG A 266 10.45 36.62 45.05
CA ARG A 266 11.20 36.79 46.31
C ARG A 266 11.87 38.14 46.41
N ASN A 267 12.19 38.83 45.32
CA ASN A 267 12.82 40.14 45.30
C ASN A 267 11.81 41.28 45.37
N LEU A 268 10.51 41.00 45.34
CA LEU A 268 9.40 41.96 45.46
C LEU A 268 8.73 41.93 46.86
N THR A 269 9.14 41.01 47.72
CA THR A 269 8.79 40.92 49.15
C THR A 269 9.95 41.35 50.04
#